data_1ffd1e7855e5ebc553b6080b5fb56979
#
_entry.id   1ffd1e7855e5ebc553b6080b5fb56979
#
_cell.length_a   1.000
_cell.length_b   1.000
_cell.length_c   1.000
_cell.angle_alpha   90.00
_cell.angle_beta   90.00
_cell.angle_gamma   90.00
#
_symmetry.space_group_name_H-M   'P 1'
#
loop_
_entity.id
_entity.type
_entity.pdbx_description
1 polymer ?
#
loop_
_entity_poly.entity_id
_entity_poly.type
_entity_poly.pdbx_seq_one_letter_code
_entity_poly.pdbx_strand_id
1 'polypeptide(L)'
;MMQIKVTAPAQIHTTIQLPSSKSISNRALIINALGNRIFQLENLSDCDDTQVMIHALNDGKNTIDIMAAGTAMRFLTAYLSVTPGTRIITGTQRMQQRPIQVLVNALRELGAEIEYIINDGYPPLRITGHKLQKDTISLPGNVSSQYTLSLIDDCPYTK
;
A
#
# COMPACT_ATOMS: atom_id res chain seq x y z
N MET A 1 -12.80 10.20 -33.79
CA MET A 1 -13.35 9.41 -32.66
C MET A 1 -13.40 7.97 -33.12
N MET A 2 -12.70 7.05 -32.45
CA MET A 2 -12.70 5.62 -32.82
C MET A 2 -13.96 4.96 -32.25
N GLN A 3 -14.78 4.36 -33.10
CA GLN A 3 -15.97 3.58 -32.66
C GLN A 3 -15.62 2.10 -32.69
N ILE A 4 -15.93 1.41 -31.60
CA ILE A 4 -15.76 -0.04 -31.49
C ILE A 4 -17.14 -0.67 -31.47
N LYS A 5 -17.40 -1.57 -32.43
CA LYS A 5 -18.63 -2.38 -32.42
C LYS A 5 -18.34 -3.73 -31.77
N VAL A 6 -19.04 -4.04 -30.69
CA VAL A 6 -18.97 -5.34 -30.03
C VAL A 6 -20.19 -6.15 -30.41
N THR A 7 -19.97 -7.37 -30.94
CA THR A 7 -21.05 -8.31 -31.29
C THR A 7 -20.84 -9.57 -30.45
N ALA A 8 -21.82 -9.89 -29.61
CA ALA A 8 -21.78 -11.10 -28.80
C ALA A 8 -22.21 -12.32 -29.68
N PRO A 9 -21.55 -13.48 -29.57
CA PRO A 9 -22.02 -14.71 -30.20
C PRO A 9 -23.33 -15.19 -29.53
N ALA A 10 -24.11 -15.97 -30.24
CA ALA A 10 -25.38 -16.51 -29.73
C ALA A 10 -25.19 -17.51 -28.57
N GLN A 11 -24.04 -18.18 -28.54
CA GLN A 11 -23.63 -19.07 -27.43
C GLN A 11 -22.16 -18.87 -27.14
N ILE A 12 -21.81 -18.87 -25.82
CA ILE A 12 -20.43 -18.77 -25.37
C ILE A 12 -20.11 -20.02 -24.57
N HIS A 13 -19.15 -20.81 -25.07
CA HIS A 13 -18.53 -21.90 -24.32
C HIS A 13 -17.03 -21.64 -24.29
N THR A 14 -16.55 -21.14 -23.17
CA THR A 14 -15.13 -20.84 -23.03
C THR A 14 -14.70 -21.01 -21.58
N THR A 15 -13.42 -21.31 -21.40
CA THR A 15 -12.75 -21.30 -20.09
C THR A 15 -11.84 -20.09 -20.05
N ILE A 16 -11.98 -19.26 -19.02
CA ILE A 16 -11.13 -18.09 -18.78
C ILE A 16 -10.23 -18.39 -17.59
N GLN A 17 -8.92 -18.35 -17.82
CA GLN A 17 -7.95 -18.38 -16.73
C GLN A 17 -7.79 -16.96 -16.20
N LEU A 18 -8.21 -16.74 -14.96
CA LEU A 18 -8.07 -15.44 -14.33
C LEU A 18 -6.64 -15.26 -13.79
N PRO A 19 -6.06 -14.04 -13.94
CA PRO A 19 -4.80 -13.72 -13.29
C PRO A 19 -4.98 -13.65 -11.76
N SER A 20 -3.88 -13.76 -11.03
CA SER A 20 -3.87 -13.62 -9.58
C SER A 20 -4.36 -12.25 -9.14
N SER A 21 -5.05 -12.21 -8.01
CA SER A 21 -5.62 -10.97 -7.49
C SER A 21 -4.54 -10.02 -6.97
N LYS A 22 -4.42 -8.82 -7.56
CA LYS A 22 -3.57 -7.74 -7.08
C LYS A 22 -3.81 -7.43 -5.59
N SER A 23 -5.07 -7.34 -5.21
CA SER A 23 -5.44 -6.96 -3.84
C SER A 23 -5.06 -8.01 -2.81
N ILE A 24 -5.17 -9.29 -3.14
CA ILE A 24 -4.73 -10.39 -2.27
C ILE A 24 -3.21 -10.41 -2.21
N SER A 25 -2.53 -10.33 -3.35
CA SER A 25 -1.06 -10.35 -3.44
C SER A 25 -0.42 -9.24 -2.60
N ASN A 26 -0.90 -8.01 -2.73
CA ASN A 26 -0.33 -6.87 -1.99
C ASN A 26 -0.53 -7.01 -0.47
N ARG A 27 -1.67 -7.54 -0.01
CA ARG A 27 -1.88 -7.82 1.41
C ARG A 27 -0.98 -8.95 1.91
N ALA A 28 -0.92 -10.05 1.17
CA ALA A 28 -0.05 -11.19 1.52
C ALA A 28 1.41 -10.76 1.65
N LEU A 29 1.89 -9.88 0.77
CA LEU A 29 3.24 -9.32 0.82
C LEU A 29 3.49 -8.52 2.11
N ILE A 30 2.57 -7.64 2.51
CA ILE A 30 2.69 -6.85 3.73
C ILE A 30 2.62 -7.74 4.97
N ILE A 31 1.63 -8.64 5.06
CA ILE A 31 1.49 -9.56 6.19
C ILE A 31 2.75 -10.43 6.35
N ASN A 32 3.28 -10.95 5.24
CA ASN A 32 4.52 -11.73 5.27
C ASN A 32 5.74 -10.88 5.68
N ALA A 33 5.81 -9.63 5.25
CA ALA A 33 6.87 -8.70 5.63
C ALA A 33 6.83 -8.38 7.13
N LEU A 34 5.66 -8.14 7.70
CA LEU A 34 5.44 -7.93 9.13
C LEU A 34 5.75 -9.19 9.96
N GLY A 35 5.46 -10.38 9.40
CA GLY A 35 5.79 -11.69 9.99
C GLY A 35 7.23 -12.13 9.77
N ASN A 36 8.18 -11.21 9.51
CA ASN A 36 9.60 -11.52 9.28
C ASN A 36 9.88 -12.41 8.05
N ARG A 37 8.98 -12.41 7.06
CA ARG A 37 9.14 -13.10 5.76
C ARG A 37 9.37 -14.61 5.89
N ILE A 38 8.67 -15.23 6.80
CA ILE A 38 8.80 -16.69 7.06
C ILE A 38 8.14 -17.56 5.99
N PHE A 39 7.28 -16.98 5.14
CA PHE A 39 6.58 -17.75 4.11
C PHE A 39 7.10 -17.41 2.71
N GLN A 40 7.24 -18.45 1.88
CA GLN A 40 7.38 -18.28 0.44
C GLN A 40 5.98 -18.06 -0.14
N LEU A 41 5.74 -16.87 -0.71
CA LEU A 41 4.47 -16.55 -1.34
C LEU A 41 4.48 -17.04 -2.79
N GLU A 42 3.47 -17.80 -3.16
CA GLU A 42 3.27 -18.34 -4.49
C GLU A 42 2.09 -17.65 -5.20
N ASN A 43 2.06 -17.73 -6.50
CA ASN A 43 0.97 -17.21 -7.34
C ASN A 43 0.64 -15.74 -7.08
N LEU A 44 1.66 -14.91 -6.89
CA LEU A 44 1.49 -13.45 -6.78
C LEU A 44 1.06 -12.88 -8.13
N SER A 45 0.31 -11.77 -8.09
CA SER A 45 -0.05 -11.02 -9.28
C SER A 45 1.18 -10.45 -9.98
N ASP A 46 1.21 -10.49 -11.29
CA ASP A 46 2.24 -9.93 -12.17
C ASP A 46 2.03 -8.44 -12.49
N CYS A 47 0.96 -7.83 -11.98
CA CYS A 47 0.66 -6.44 -12.25
C CYS A 47 1.70 -5.47 -11.65
N ASP A 48 1.84 -4.29 -12.27
CA ASP A 48 2.81 -3.25 -11.88
C ASP A 48 2.75 -2.89 -10.39
N ASP A 49 1.55 -2.73 -9.82
CA ASP A 49 1.37 -2.40 -8.40
C ASP A 49 2.01 -3.45 -7.47
N THR A 50 1.88 -4.74 -7.81
CA THR A 50 2.46 -5.84 -7.01
C THR A 50 3.97 -5.91 -7.20
N GLN A 51 4.48 -5.70 -8.41
CA GLN A 51 5.92 -5.65 -8.67
C GLN A 51 6.59 -4.50 -7.90
N VAL A 52 5.99 -3.32 -7.92
CA VAL A 52 6.44 -2.16 -7.12
C VAL A 52 6.50 -2.50 -5.64
N MET A 53 5.48 -3.19 -5.11
CA MET A 53 5.44 -3.63 -3.71
C MET A 53 6.57 -4.62 -3.38
N ILE A 54 6.81 -5.60 -4.25
CA ILE A 54 7.91 -6.58 -4.10
C ILE A 54 9.26 -5.86 -4.06
N HIS A 55 9.51 -4.95 -4.99
CA HIS A 55 10.74 -4.16 -5.03
C HIS A 55 10.90 -3.30 -3.78
N ALA A 56 9.87 -2.57 -3.39
CA ALA A 56 9.89 -1.71 -2.21
C ALA A 56 10.24 -2.46 -0.91
N LEU A 57 9.73 -3.69 -0.77
CA LEU A 57 10.00 -4.52 0.39
C LEU A 57 11.40 -5.15 0.38
N ASN A 58 12.03 -5.32 -0.78
CA ASN A 58 13.29 -6.06 -0.94
C ASN A 58 14.53 -5.17 -1.12
N ASP A 59 14.40 -4.00 -1.74
CA ASP A 59 15.54 -3.19 -2.19
C ASP A 59 16.37 -2.53 -1.08
N GLY A 60 15.84 -2.41 0.13
CA GLY A 60 16.54 -1.78 1.26
C GLY A 60 16.93 -0.30 1.05
N LYS A 61 16.47 0.34 -0.03
CA LYS A 61 16.78 1.73 -0.36
C LYS A 61 16.12 2.70 0.62
N ASN A 62 16.80 3.82 0.86
CA ASN A 62 16.24 4.90 1.68
C ASN A 62 15.11 5.66 0.98
N THR A 63 15.09 5.68 -0.35
CA THR A 63 14.03 6.29 -1.15
C THR A 63 13.32 5.22 -1.97
N ILE A 64 12.02 5.13 -1.79
CA ILE A 64 11.12 4.15 -2.41
C ILE A 64 10.21 4.90 -3.38
N ASP A 65 10.39 4.67 -4.67
CA ASP A 65 9.49 5.18 -5.70
C ASP A 65 8.44 4.12 -6.03
N ILE A 66 7.19 4.41 -5.67
CA ILE A 66 6.06 3.51 -5.91
C ILE A 66 5.35 3.80 -7.23
N MET A 67 5.92 4.63 -8.07
CA MET A 67 5.37 5.01 -9.37
C MET A 67 3.92 5.54 -9.25
N ALA A 68 2.94 4.86 -9.86
CA ALA A 68 1.53 5.22 -9.80
C ALA A 68 0.69 4.29 -8.88
N ALA A 69 1.35 3.41 -8.10
CA ALA A 69 0.73 2.36 -7.31
C ALA A 69 0.09 2.90 -6.01
N GLY A 70 -1.17 3.33 -6.09
CA GLY A 70 -1.88 3.95 -4.96
C GLY A 70 -2.08 3.02 -3.76
N THR A 71 -2.23 1.72 -3.99
CA THR A 71 -2.33 0.73 -2.92
C THR A 71 -0.98 0.58 -2.21
N ALA A 72 0.12 0.52 -2.98
CA ALA A 72 1.47 0.45 -2.44
C ALA A 72 1.79 1.68 -1.57
N MET A 73 1.42 2.90 -2.00
CA MET A 73 1.61 4.12 -1.21
C MET A 73 1.01 3.96 0.19
N ARG A 74 -0.22 3.48 0.30
CA ARG A 74 -0.92 3.38 1.59
C ARG A 74 -0.37 2.28 2.49
N PHE A 75 -0.24 1.08 1.96
CA PHE A 75 0.27 -0.05 2.73
C PHE A 75 1.73 0.15 3.17
N LEU A 76 2.59 0.65 2.28
CA LEU A 76 3.99 0.91 2.63
C LEU A 76 4.12 2.07 3.62
N THR A 77 3.27 3.11 3.56
CA THR A 77 3.29 4.19 4.56
C THR A 77 3.04 3.62 5.95
N ALA A 78 2.05 2.76 6.13
CA ALA A 78 1.77 2.13 7.41
C ALA A 78 2.88 1.14 7.82
N TYR A 79 3.32 0.26 6.92
CA TYR A 79 4.41 -0.70 7.16
C TYR A 79 5.71 0.00 7.59
N LEU A 80 6.11 1.05 6.89
CA LEU A 80 7.34 1.81 7.20
C LEU A 80 7.24 2.54 8.54
N SER A 81 6.04 2.91 8.98
CA SER A 81 5.84 3.56 10.28
C SER A 81 6.16 2.66 11.47
N VAL A 82 6.04 1.33 11.31
CA VAL A 82 6.34 0.33 12.34
C VAL A 82 7.67 -0.39 12.13
N THR A 83 8.31 -0.18 10.97
CA THR A 83 9.58 -0.85 10.63
C THR A 83 10.76 0.07 10.93
N PRO A 84 11.74 -0.32 11.77
CA PRO A 84 12.85 0.53 12.14
C PRO A 84 13.61 1.13 10.96
N GLY A 85 13.97 2.42 11.08
CA GLY A 85 14.75 3.17 10.11
C GLY A 85 13.98 4.31 9.45
N THR A 86 14.70 5.23 8.80
CA THR A 86 14.12 6.38 8.10
C THR A 86 14.08 6.12 6.60
N ARG A 87 12.92 6.29 5.99
CA ARG A 87 12.66 6.09 4.56
C ARG A 87 11.90 7.26 3.97
N ILE A 88 12.12 7.50 2.69
CA ILE A 88 11.31 8.43 1.88
C ILE A 88 10.46 7.59 0.94
N ILE A 89 9.16 7.84 0.92
CA ILE A 89 8.25 7.24 -0.06
C ILE A 89 7.73 8.32 -1.01
N THR A 90 7.84 8.06 -2.30
CA THR A 90 7.47 8.97 -3.37
C THR A 90 6.79 8.22 -4.51
N GLY A 91 6.45 8.92 -5.58
CA GLY A 91 5.88 8.35 -6.81
C GLY A 91 5.83 9.38 -7.92
N THR A 92 5.17 9.05 -9.02
CA THR A 92 4.98 9.97 -10.15
C THR A 92 4.33 11.28 -9.71
N GLN A 93 4.48 12.34 -10.52
CA GLN A 93 3.85 13.64 -10.26
C GLN A 93 2.34 13.52 -9.98
N ARG A 94 1.65 12.64 -10.71
CA ARG A 94 0.22 12.35 -10.47
C ARG A 94 -0.01 11.70 -9.10
N MET A 95 0.90 10.85 -8.63
CA MET A 95 0.81 10.23 -7.31
C MET A 95 1.02 11.26 -6.21
N GLN A 96 1.94 12.21 -6.39
CA GLN A 96 2.19 13.30 -5.45
C GLN A 96 1.02 14.29 -5.33
N GLN A 97 0.03 14.20 -6.20
CA GLN A 97 -1.22 14.98 -6.14
C GLN A 97 -2.39 14.19 -5.50
N ARG A 98 -2.16 12.96 -5.05
CA ARG A 98 -3.19 12.14 -4.42
C ARG A 98 -3.14 12.31 -2.90
N PRO A 99 -4.24 12.73 -2.26
CA PRO A 99 -4.25 12.99 -0.83
C PRO A 99 -4.02 11.69 -0.03
N ILE A 100 -3.20 11.80 1.03
CA ILE A 100 -2.91 10.73 1.97
C ILE A 100 -3.08 11.19 3.43
N GLN A 101 -3.49 12.41 3.64
CA GLN A 101 -3.58 13.08 4.94
C GLN A 101 -4.36 12.27 5.98
N VAL A 102 -5.47 11.65 5.58
CA VAL A 102 -6.31 10.86 6.50
C VAL A 102 -5.50 9.70 7.12
N LEU A 103 -4.73 8.97 6.31
CA LEU A 103 -3.89 7.89 6.80
C LEU A 103 -2.74 8.42 7.66
N VAL A 104 -2.06 9.48 7.21
CA VAL A 104 -0.94 10.07 7.96
C VAL A 104 -1.39 10.59 9.31
N ASN A 105 -2.53 11.27 9.39
CA ASN A 105 -3.07 11.76 10.67
C ASN A 105 -3.40 10.59 11.60
N ALA A 106 -4.01 9.53 11.07
CA ALA A 106 -4.32 8.33 11.82
C ALA A 106 -3.06 7.66 12.38
N LEU A 107 -2.01 7.50 11.56
CA LEU A 107 -0.74 6.93 12.00
C LEU A 107 -0.02 7.82 13.02
N ARG A 108 -0.05 9.14 12.85
CA ARG A 108 0.50 10.10 13.82
C ARG A 108 -0.23 10.05 15.16
N GLU A 109 -1.55 9.85 15.14
CA GLU A 109 -2.33 9.65 16.36
C GLU A 109 -1.90 8.38 17.13
N LEU A 110 -1.51 7.32 16.42
CA LEU A 110 -0.92 6.12 16.99
C LEU A 110 0.53 6.30 17.46
N GLY A 111 1.16 7.43 17.11
CA GLY A 111 2.52 7.80 17.52
C GLY A 111 3.55 7.68 16.39
N ALA A 112 3.14 7.48 15.13
CA ALA A 112 4.08 7.41 14.02
C ALA A 112 4.72 8.77 13.71
N GLU A 113 5.99 8.73 13.31
CA GLU A 113 6.78 9.89 12.90
C GLU A 113 6.81 9.98 11.37
N ILE A 114 5.97 10.85 10.81
CA ILE A 114 5.81 11.04 9.36
C ILE A 114 5.84 12.53 9.06
N GLU A 115 6.66 12.94 8.08
CA GLU A 115 6.77 14.31 7.61
C GLU A 115 6.35 14.40 6.14
N TYR A 116 5.63 15.47 5.78
CA TYR A 116 5.43 15.85 4.37
C TYR A 116 6.66 16.60 3.87
N ILE A 117 7.23 16.21 2.73
CA ILE A 117 8.48 16.82 2.22
C ILE A 117 8.19 18.08 1.40
N ILE A 118 7.08 18.11 0.64
CA ILE A 118 6.76 19.20 -0.29
C ILE A 118 5.46 19.89 0.13
N ASN A 119 4.34 19.18 0.10
CA ASN A 119 3.02 19.74 0.37
C ASN A 119 2.32 18.95 1.48
N ASP A 120 1.75 19.65 2.45
CA ASP A 120 0.97 19.03 3.51
C ASP A 120 -0.22 18.25 2.95
N GLY A 121 -0.38 17.02 3.44
CA GLY A 121 -1.45 16.12 3.00
C GLY A 121 -1.12 15.24 1.80
N TYR A 122 0.06 15.44 1.18
CA TYR A 122 0.45 14.77 -0.07
C TYR A 122 1.86 14.16 -0.01
N PRO A 123 2.12 13.07 -0.77
CA PRO A 123 3.49 12.60 -0.98
C PRO A 123 4.36 13.67 -1.66
N PRO A 124 5.70 13.61 -1.54
CA PRO A 124 6.51 12.60 -0.85
C PRO A 124 6.47 12.70 0.67
N LEU A 125 6.63 11.55 1.34
CA LEU A 125 6.68 11.47 2.79
C LEU A 125 8.04 10.99 3.26
N ARG A 126 8.54 11.57 4.37
CA ARG A 126 9.62 11.00 5.18
C ARG A 126 9.00 10.28 6.36
N ILE A 127 9.37 9.04 6.57
CA ILE A 127 8.81 8.17 7.61
C ILE A 127 9.95 7.63 8.44
N THR A 128 9.92 7.87 9.74
CA THR A 128 10.83 7.27 10.73
C THR A 128 10.07 6.18 11.48
N GLY A 129 10.39 4.95 11.16
CA GLY A 129 9.70 3.78 11.71
C GLY A 129 10.20 3.38 13.09
N HIS A 130 9.26 3.13 13.99
CA HIS A 130 9.50 2.65 15.35
C HIS A 130 8.24 1.97 15.90
N LYS A 131 8.34 1.38 17.08
CA LYS A 131 7.18 0.79 17.75
C LYS A 131 6.17 1.88 18.10
N LEU A 132 4.93 1.75 17.63
CA LEU A 132 3.86 2.69 17.94
C LEU A 132 3.49 2.64 19.43
N GLN A 133 3.03 3.78 19.95
CA GLN A 133 2.76 3.96 21.39
C GLN A 133 1.32 3.64 21.77
N LYS A 134 0.38 3.79 20.81
CA LYS A 134 -1.04 3.53 21.00
C LYS A 134 -1.49 2.36 20.14
N ASP A 135 -2.46 1.64 20.60
CA ASP A 135 -3.07 0.46 19.95
C ASP A 135 -4.53 0.69 19.50
N THR A 136 -5.05 1.88 19.78
CA THR A 136 -6.46 2.21 19.50
C THR A 136 -6.57 3.52 18.76
N ILE A 137 -7.40 3.54 17.72
CA ILE A 137 -7.67 4.73 16.91
C ILE A 137 -9.13 4.76 16.50
N SER A 138 -9.69 5.97 16.37
CA SER A 138 -11.03 6.20 15.82
C SER A 138 -10.94 6.82 14.43
N LEU A 139 -11.53 6.16 13.43
CA LEU A 139 -11.57 6.66 12.07
C LEU A 139 -13.01 6.95 11.64
N PRO A 140 -13.25 8.03 10.86
CA PRO A 140 -14.55 8.25 10.24
C PRO A 140 -14.91 7.09 9.31
N GLY A 141 -16.10 6.51 9.46
CA GLY A 141 -16.54 5.34 8.68
C GLY A 141 -16.76 5.60 7.18
N ASN A 142 -16.72 6.86 6.74
CA ASN A 142 -16.89 7.27 5.34
C ASN A 142 -15.55 7.40 4.58
N VAL A 143 -14.42 7.03 5.19
CA VAL A 143 -13.12 7.01 4.52
C VAL A 143 -12.94 5.73 3.68
N SER A 144 -12.00 5.77 2.74
CA SER A 144 -11.68 4.63 1.88
C SER A 144 -11.28 3.40 2.71
N SER A 145 -11.81 2.24 2.36
CA SER A 145 -11.44 0.95 2.96
C SER A 145 -9.94 0.65 2.90
N GLN A 146 -9.21 1.25 1.97
CA GLN A 146 -7.75 1.10 1.87
C GLN A 146 -7.01 1.73 3.06
N TYR A 147 -7.54 2.79 3.65
CA TYR A 147 -6.94 3.39 4.86
C TYR A 147 -7.18 2.51 6.09
N THR A 148 -8.42 2.02 6.25
CA THR A 148 -8.75 1.11 7.35
C THR A 148 -7.93 -0.18 7.29
N LEU A 149 -7.81 -0.77 6.09
CA LEU A 149 -7.05 -2.00 5.89
C LEU A 149 -5.56 -1.82 6.15
N SER A 150 -4.93 -0.72 5.67
CA SER A 150 -3.51 -0.49 5.95
C SER A 150 -3.22 -0.35 7.44
N LEU A 151 -4.14 0.19 8.23
CA LEU A 151 -3.98 0.28 9.68
C LEU A 151 -4.20 -1.06 10.40
N ILE A 152 -5.13 -1.89 9.93
CA ILE A 152 -5.41 -3.21 10.52
C ILE A 152 -4.29 -4.20 10.21
N ASP A 153 -3.81 -4.23 8.95
CA ASP A 153 -2.77 -5.15 8.52
C ASP A 153 -1.43 -4.88 9.22
N ASP A 154 -1.18 -3.61 9.59
CA ASP A 154 0.06 -3.17 10.24
C ASP A 154 -0.05 -3.03 11.77
N CYS A 155 -1.23 -3.34 12.36
CA CYS A 155 -1.38 -3.32 13.81
C CYS A 155 -0.52 -4.45 14.42
N PRO A 156 0.55 -4.15 15.17
CA PRO A 156 1.38 -5.20 15.74
C PRO A 156 0.55 -6.05 16.68
N TYR A 157 0.66 -7.37 16.55
CA TYR A 157 0.13 -8.33 17.50
C TYR A 157 0.51 -7.90 18.91
N THR A 158 -0.42 -7.27 19.62
CA THR A 158 -0.34 -7.18 21.07
C THR A 158 -0.69 -8.56 21.62
N LYS A 159 0.31 -9.28 22.11
CA LYS A 159 0.12 -10.40 23.02
C LYS A 159 -0.34 -9.87 24.35
#